data_50d29e8ea7f4433a5bb3b1d0ce77e7d8
#
_entry.id   50d29e8ea7f4433a5bb3b1d0ce77e7d8
#
_cell.length_a   1.000
_cell.length_b   1.000
_cell.length_c   1.000
_cell.angle_alpha   90.00
_cell.angle_beta   90.00
_cell.angle_gamma   90.00
#
_symmetry.space_group_name_H-M   'P 1'
#
loop_
_entity.id
_entity.type
_entity.pdbx_description
1 polymer ?
#
loop_
_entity_poly.entity_id
_entity_poly.type
_entity_poly.pdbx_seq_one_letter_code
_entity_poly.pdbx_strand_id
1 'polypeptide(L)'
;MIEVAFAQLRLAASLALGLPFSPRSLNRIIDSLQATRCEFGAIERSGAELVQGPTLDPASLREIHLRRFRSQARRAAKETAYYSDLFGRLGLDPARLSWEDVERIPFTPKSALRERPDDFVRRGARPTLNCTTTGTTGRPTNVCFSDYEMQTYIAFNAMGHLVSGDLGESDILHIATSTRAVLGNICAIGAAQRVGALVLMGGLLEPAQTLTLLAQERSIPGKKARTSALLAYPSYLGELVESGRQLGYKPADFGLERIFVGGELATTGLMARAQALFGEVTFHEGYGMTETWPCNGTVCEAGHLHFEPSSALIEVCDLETGAAVKPGEVGRMVVTPLPPYRETTLLLRYDTEDLVQTLGEPPTCRLRHLPAFSRLLGKRRLAVQCDAGWVYPRQVLEALEALDCAPLPARCGFWAVAGGVAVEVVARDRTATTRRQIENTLEEQGAPLRELYVHTERSQLRQPLPLRGDLKELSFSGAGGAQTVDRRSAPHVEDEYAEPMLISTF
;
A
#
# COMPACT_ATOMS: atom_id res chain seq x y z
N MET A 1 -35.33 -9.19 -6.04
CA MET A 1 -34.80 -10.27 -5.19
C MET A 1 -34.15 -11.41 -6.00
N ILE A 2 -34.85 -12.05 -6.94
CA ILE A 2 -34.30 -13.20 -7.72
C ILE A 2 -33.00 -12.85 -8.43
N GLU A 3 -32.91 -11.69 -9.07
CA GLU A 3 -31.71 -11.26 -9.80
C GLU A 3 -30.48 -11.01 -8.90
N VAL A 4 -30.70 -10.51 -7.67
CA VAL A 4 -29.65 -10.32 -6.69
C VAL A 4 -29.14 -11.67 -6.17
N ALA A 5 -30.05 -12.59 -5.82
CA ALA A 5 -29.70 -13.95 -5.40
C ALA A 5 -28.89 -14.68 -6.50
N PHE A 6 -29.28 -14.53 -7.77
CA PHE A 6 -28.53 -15.08 -8.89
C PHE A 6 -27.14 -14.44 -9.06
N ALA A 7 -27.04 -13.12 -8.85
CA ALA A 7 -25.75 -12.42 -8.88
C ALA A 7 -24.81 -12.89 -7.75
N GLN A 8 -25.36 -13.11 -6.55
CA GLN A 8 -24.62 -13.63 -5.40
C GLN A 8 -24.15 -15.07 -5.64
N LEU A 9 -25.04 -15.95 -6.15
CA LEU A 9 -24.67 -17.33 -6.51
C LEU A 9 -23.56 -17.37 -7.57
N ARG A 10 -23.63 -16.48 -8.58
CA ARG A 10 -22.59 -16.37 -9.59
C ARG A 10 -21.27 -15.88 -9.01
N LEU A 11 -21.28 -14.90 -8.09
CA LEU A 11 -20.10 -14.47 -7.39
C LEU A 11 -19.48 -15.61 -6.57
N ALA A 12 -20.29 -16.32 -5.79
CA ALA A 12 -19.85 -17.46 -5.01
C ALA A 12 -19.24 -18.57 -5.90
N ALA A 13 -19.88 -18.89 -7.03
CA ALA A 13 -19.33 -19.85 -7.99
C ALA A 13 -18.01 -19.39 -8.60
N SER A 14 -17.88 -18.09 -8.93
CA SER A 14 -16.63 -17.52 -9.45
C SER A 14 -15.52 -17.62 -8.41
N LEU A 15 -15.80 -17.30 -7.15
CA LEU A 15 -14.86 -17.44 -6.05
C LEU A 15 -14.44 -18.89 -5.80
N ALA A 16 -15.39 -19.83 -5.79
CA ALA A 16 -15.11 -21.24 -5.53
C ALA A 16 -14.33 -21.92 -6.67
N LEU A 17 -14.67 -21.62 -7.92
CA LEU A 17 -14.15 -22.30 -9.11
C LEU A 17 -13.03 -21.55 -9.82
N GLY A 18 -12.70 -20.31 -9.40
CA GLY A 18 -11.73 -19.47 -10.07
C GLY A 18 -12.18 -18.99 -11.45
N LEU A 19 -13.50 -18.89 -11.69
CA LEU A 19 -14.08 -18.41 -12.94
C LEU A 19 -14.11 -16.88 -12.99
N PRO A 20 -14.08 -16.26 -14.19
CA PRO A 20 -14.17 -14.81 -14.32
C PRO A 20 -15.42 -14.25 -13.64
N PHE A 21 -15.25 -13.12 -12.94
CA PHE A 21 -16.36 -12.37 -12.36
C PHE A 21 -17.25 -11.78 -13.46
N SER A 22 -18.51 -11.56 -13.13
CA SER A 22 -19.40 -10.81 -14.00
C SER A 22 -19.52 -9.38 -13.49
N PRO A 23 -19.02 -8.35 -14.21
CA PRO A 23 -19.18 -6.96 -13.79
C PRO A 23 -20.65 -6.58 -13.58
N ARG A 24 -21.58 -7.11 -14.39
CA ARG A 24 -23.02 -6.91 -14.21
C ARG A 24 -23.53 -7.48 -12.89
N SER A 25 -23.05 -8.68 -12.49
CA SER A 25 -23.43 -9.28 -11.22
C SER A 25 -22.87 -8.51 -10.03
N LEU A 26 -21.61 -8.08 -10.11
CA LEU A 26 -20.99 -7.24 -9.10
C LEU A 26 -21.75 -5.91 -8.92
N ASN A 27 -22.09 -5.24 -10.01
CA ASN A 27 -22.86 -4.01 -9.98
C ASN A 27 -24.24 -4.19 -9.31
N ARG A 28 -24.96 -5.28 -9.62
CA ARG A 28 -26.24 -5.58 -8.96
C ARG A 28 -26.12 -5.82 -7.47
N ILE A 29 -25.04 -6.46 -7.04
CA ILE A 29 -24.76 -6.64 -5.61
C ILE A 29 -24.52 -5.29 -4.94
N ILE A 30 -23.72 -4.41 -5.55
CA ILE A 30 -23.44 -3.07 -5.06
C ILE A 30 -24.76 -2.26 -4.95
N ASP A 31 -25.56 -2.23 -6.00
CA ASP A 31 -26.84 -1.51 -6.03
C ASP A 31 -27.79 -2.02 -4.93
N SER A 32 -27.81 -3.34 -4.69
CA SER A 32 -28.59 -3.94 -3.61
C SER A 32 -28.07 -3.58 -2.22
N LEU A 33 -26.76 -3.56 -2.02
CA LEU A 33 -26.14 -3.15 -0.75
C LEU A 33 -26.42 -1.67 -0.46
N GLN A 34 -26.36 -0.79 -1.47
CA GLN A 34 -26.72 0.62 -1.32
C GLN A 34 -28.19 0.80 -0.94
N ALA A 35 -29.11 0.13 -1.64
CA ALA A 35 -30.52 0.17 -1.31
C ALA A 35 -30.78 -0.29 0.13
N THR A 36 -30.15 -1.37 0.56
CA THR A 36 -30.26 -1.88 1.94
C THR A 36 -29.74 -0.85 2.95
N ARG A 37 -28.63 -0.20 2.67
CA ARG A 37 -28.12 0.88 3.55
C ARG A 37 -29.03 2.09 3.61
N CYS A 38 -29.63 2.47 2.49
CA CYS A 38 -30.61 3.58 2.48
C CYS A 38 -31.88 3.26 3.30
N GLU A 39 -32.33 2.00 3.27
CA GLU A 39 -33.55 1.56 3.94
C GLU A 39 -33.33 1.28 5.44
N PHE A 40 -32.22 0.63 5.79
CA PHE A 40 -31.97 0.12 7.15
C PHE A 40 -30.80 0.83 7.87
N GLY A 41 -30.14 1.77 7.24
CA GLY A 41 -28.95 2.42 7.78
C GLY A 41 -27.64 1.65 7.54
N ALA A 42 -26.57 2.12 8.17
CA ALA A 42 -25.28 1.45 8.08
C ALA A 42 -25.39 0.03 8.66
N ILE A 43 -24.75 -0.93 7.99
CA ILE A 43 -24.61 -2.28 8.53
C ILE A 43 -23.79 -2.15 9.82
N GLU A 44 -24.43 -2.35 10.97
CA GLU A 44 -23.73 -2.30 12.26
C GLU A 44 -22.63 -3.36 12.34
N ARG A 45 -21.77 -3.28 13.37
CA ARG A 45 -20.62 -4.19 13.57
C ARG A 45 -20.96 -5.68 13.45
N SER A 46 -22.20 -6.07 13.76
CA SER A 46 -22.75 -7.41 13.50
C SER A 46 -22.79 -7.79 12.00
N GLY A 47 -22.83 -6.81 11.10
CA GLY A 47 -22.78 -7.05 9.67
C GLY A 47 -21.42 -7.56 9.19
N ALA A 48 -20.33 -7.22 9.88
CA ALA A 48 -19.01 -7.79 9.61
C ALA A 48 -18.99 -9.31 9.86
N GLU A 49 -19.77 -9.79 10.83
CA GLU A 49 -19.93 -11.23 11.11
C GLU A 49 -20.74 -11.94 10.01
N LEU A 50 -21.66 -11.26 9.35
CA LEU A 50 -22.44 -11.82 8.22
C LEU A 50 -21.60 -11.96 6.95
N VAL A 51 -20.53 -11.18 6.82
CA VAL A 51 -19.57 -11.25 5.69
C VAL A 51 -18.40 -12.17 6.01
N GLN A 52 -18.28 -12.61 7.28
CA GLN A 52 -17.34 -13.66 7.67
C GLN A 52 -17.78 -14.96 7.00
N GLY A 53 -17.20 -15.21 5.82
CA GLY A 53 -17.29 -16.54 5.23
C GLY A 53 -16.78 -17.61 6.22
N PRO A 54 -17.06 -18.89 6.00
CA PRO A 54 -16.55 -19.94 6.85
C PRO A 54 -15.02 -19.80 6.93
N THR A 55 -14.50 -19.76 8.15
CA THR A 55 -13.05 -19.79 8.38
C THR A 55 -12.54 -21.10 7.78
N LEU A 56 -11.83 -21.00 6.69
CA LEU A 56 -11.18 -22.17 6.09
C LEU A 56 -10.06 -22.62 7.02
N ASP A 57 -10.03 -23.89 7.34
CA ASP A 57 -8.88 -24.42 8.05
C ASP A 57 -7.61 -24.28 7.20
N PRO A 58 -6.43 -24.17 7.82
CA PRO A 58 -5.19 -23.93 7.12
C PRO A 58 -4.86 -24.97 6.04
N ALA A 59 -5.25 -26.23 6.22
CA ALA A 59 -4.99 -27.31 5.26
C ALA A 59 -5.86 -27.14 4.00
N SER A 60 -7.15 -26.86 4.18
CA SER A 60 -8.08 -26.56 3.07
C SER A 60 -7.66 -25.31 2.30
N LEU A 61 -7.23 -24.26 3.01
CA LEU A 61 -6.74 -23.04 2.38
C LEU A 61 -5.47 -23.32 1.55
N ARG A 62 -4.54 -24.11 2.10
CA ARG A 62 -3.32 -24.52 1.41
C ARG A 62 -3.60 -25.32 0.14
N GLU A 63 -4.59 -26.20 0.15
CA GLU A 63 -5.02 -26.97 -1.03
C GLU A 63 -5.64 -26.05 -2.11
N ILE A 64 -6.52 -25.12 -1.71
CA ILE A 64 -7.13 -24.14 -2.60
C ILE A 64 -6.04 -23.28 -3.25
N HIS A 65 -5.08 -22.80 -2.47
CA HIS A 65 -3.96 -22.00 -2.98
C HIS A 65 -3.12 -22.78 -3.99
N LEU A 66 -2.76 -24.03 -3.71
CA LEU A 66 -1.99 -24.85 -4.64
C LEU A 66 -2.74 -25.07 -5.96
N ARG A 67 -4.03 -25.38 -5.88
CA ARG A 67 -4.86 -25.53 -7.09
C ARG A 67 -4.92 -24.26 -7.92
N ARG A 68 -5.11 -23.10 -7.28
CA ARG A 68 -5.14 -21.81 -7.97
C ARG A 68 -3.78 -21.40 -8.50
N PHE A 69 -2.71 -21.66 -7.73
CA PHE A 69 -1.34 -21.44 -8.18
C PHE A 69 -1.01 -22.27 -9.44
N ARG A 70 -1.35 -23.56 -9.46
CA ARG A 70 -1.22 -24.41 -10.66
C ARG A 70 -1.96 -23.82 -11.87
N SER A 71 -3.18 -23.33 -11.66
CA SER A 71 -3.96 -22.66 -12.71
C SER A 71 -3.24 -21.44 -13.27
N GLN A 72 -2.72 -20.58 -12.38
CA GLN A 72 -1.96 -19.38 -12.76
C GLN A 72 -0.62 -19.74 -13.41
N ALA A 73 0.13 -20.69 -12.86
CA ALA A 73 1.41 -21.15 -13.39
C ALA A 73 1.27 -21.74 -14.79
N ARG A 74 0.27 -22.60 -15.02
CA ARG A 74 -0.03 -23.15 -16.34
C ARG A 74 -0.36 -22.05 -17.35
N ARG A 75 -1.13 -21.05 -16.94
CA ARG A 75 -1.50 -19.91 -17.78
C ARG A 75 -0.26 -19.05 -18.09
N ALA A 76 0.55 -18.74 -17.07
CA ALA A 76 1.77 -17.97 -17.22
C ALA A 76 2.79 -18.68 -18.13
N ALA A 77 3.05 -19.96 -17.90
CA ALA A 77 3.99 -20.75 -18.73
C ALA A 77 3.54 -20.86 -20.19
N LYS A 78 2.24 -20.95 -20.45
CA LYS A 78 1.71 -21.05 -21.82
C LYS A 78 1.64 -19.71 -22.55
N GLU A 79 1.33 -18.62 -21.82
CA GLU A 79 0.84 -17.38 -22.42
C GLU A 79 1.75 -16.17 -22.20
N THR A 80 2.88 -16.30 -21.46
CA THR A 80 3.87 -15.23 -21.27
C THR A 80 5.25 -15.68 -21.74
N ALA A 81 6.08 -14.77 -22.20
CA ALA A 81 7.44 -15.11 -22.67
C ALA A 81 8.34 -15.48 -21.46
N TYR A 82 8.30 -14.68 -20.39
CA TYR A 82 9.14 -14.87 -19.22
C TYR A 82 8.94 -16.24 -18.56
N TYR A 83 7.70 -16.61 -18.27
CA TYR A 83 7.44 -17.89 -17.59
C TYR A 83 7.48 -19.09 -18.52
N SER A 84 7.24 -18.93 -19.82
CA SER A 84 7.49 -20.00 -20.79
C SER A 84 8.93 -20.45 -20.79
N ASP A 85 9.87 -19.49 -20.83
CA ASP A 85 11.31 -19.74 -20.74
C ASP A 85 11.71 -20.31 -19.37
N LEU A 86 11.19 -19.74 -18.28
CA LEU A 86 11.49 -20.19 -16.91
C LEU A 86 11.08 -21.65 -16.68
N PHE A 87 9.83 -22.02 -16.99
CA PHE A 87 9.36 -23.39 -16.80
C PHE A 87 10.07 -24.40 -17.72
N GLY A 88 10.41 -23.97 -18.95
CA GLY A 88 11.25 -24.77 -19.86
C GLY A 88 12.62 -25.09 -19.27
N ARG A 89 13.28 -24.12 -18.66
CA ARG A 89 14.58 -24.31 -18.00
C ARG A 89 14.50 -25.17 -16.72
N LEU A 90 13.43 -25.02 -15.95
CA LEU A 90 13.23 -25.79 -14.70
C LEU A 90 12.82 -27.24 -14.94
N GLY A 91 12.29 -27.56 -16.12
CA GLY A 91 11.75 -28.90 -16.42
C GLY A 91 10.52 -29.25 -15.56
N LEU A 92 9.79 -28.25 -15.03
CA LEU A 92 8.61 -28.45 -14.20
C LEU A 92 7.33 -28.41 -15.05
N ASP A 93 6.40 -29.34 -14.78
CA ASP A 93 5.05 -29.28 -15.35
C ASP A 93 4.15 -28.34 -14.52
N PRO A 94 3.78 -27.14 -15.05
CA PRO A 94 2.97 -26.18 -14.32
C PRO A 94 1.60 -26.72 -13.87
N ALA A 95 1.09 -27.77 -14.49
CA ALA A 95 -0.20 -28.38 -14.16
C ALA A 95 -0.14 -29.32 -12.96
N ARG A 96 1.04 -29.81 -12.60
CA ARG A 96 1.25 -30.90 -11.60
C ARG A 96 2.14 -30.50 -10.43
N LEU A 97 2.45 -29.19 -10.27
CA LEU A 97 3.31 -28.70 -9.21
C LEU A 97 2.86 -29.18 -7.82
N SER A 98 3.78 -29.72 -7.04
CA SER A 98 3.63 -29.88 -5.58
C SER A 98 4.04 -28.58 -4.87
N TRP A 99 3.93 -28.52 -3.54
CA TRP A 99 4.46 -27.37 -2.80
C TRP A 99 5.99 -27.31 -2.85
N GLU A 100 6.67 -28.46 -2.85
CA GLU A 100 8.11 -28.54 -3.04
C GLU A 100 8.53 -28.01 -4.41
N ASP A 101 7.74 -28.27 -5.47
CA ASP A 101 8.00 -27.69 -6.78
C ASP A 101 7.77 -26.16 -6.80
N VAL A 102 6.76 -25.65 -6.08
CA VAL A 102 6.53 -24.21 -5.93
C VAL A 102 7.76 -23.55 -5.30
N GLU A 103 8.34 -24.13 -4.27
CA GLU A 103 9.54 -23.62 -3.61
C GLU A 103 10.78 -23.60 -4.54
N ARG A 104 10.86 -24.50 -5.52
CA ARG A 104 11.91 -24.51 -6.54
C ARG A 104 11.77 -23.43 -7.60
N ILE A 105 10.59 -22.84 -7.76
CA ILE A 105 10.40 -21.72 -8.68
C ILE A 105 11.07 -20.48 -8.07
N PRO A 106 12.07 -19.87 -8.73
CA PRO A 106 12.74 -18.69 -8.19
C PRO A 106 11.75 -17.53 -8.05
N PHE A 107 12.05 -16.61 -7.14
CA PHE A 107 11.30 -15.38 -7.04
C PHE A 107 11.40 -14.59 -8.33
N THR A 108 10.30 -13.98 -8.73
CA THR A 108 10.30 -12.99 -9.82
C THR A 108 10.79 -11.66 -9.25
N PRO A 109 12.01 -11.23 -9.58
CA PRO A 109 12.56 -10.00 -9.04
C PRO A 109 11.95 -8.78 -9.73
N LYS A 110 11.89 -7.67 -9.02
CA LYS A 110 11.38 -6.41 -9.55
C LYS A 110 12.17 -5.90 -10.75
N SER A 111 13.47 -6.16 -10.81
CA SER A 111 14.34 -5.83 -11.95
C SER A 111 13.87 -6.49 -13.24
N ALA A 112 13.53 -7.78 -13.21
CA ALA A 112 13.06 -8.49 -14.40
C ALA A 112 11.78 -7.88 -15.00
N LEU A 113 10.81 -7.53 -14.13
CA LEU A 113 9.58 -6.86 -14.57
C LEU A 113 9.85 -5.43 -15.09
N ARG A 114 10.83 -4.74 -14.51
CA ARG A 114 11.24 -3.39 -14.93
C ARG A 114 11.93 -3.37 -16.28
N GLU A 115 12.82 -4.34 -16.50
CA GLU A 115 13.61 -4.44 -17.73
C GLU A 115 12.80 -4.95 -18.92
N ARG A 116 11.92 -5.91 -18.68
CA ARG A 116 11.16 -6.61 -19.73
C ARG A 116 9.67 -6.73 -19.36
N PRO A 117 8.93 -5.62 -19.16
CA PRO A 117 7.54 -5.67 -18.68
C PRO A 117 6.62 -6.44 -19.62
N ASP A 118 6.85 -6.37 -20.93
CA ASP A 118 6.01 -7.00 -21.95
C ASP A 118 6.11 -8.53 -21.93
N ASP A 119 7.25 -9.09 -21.45
CA ASP A 119 7.44 -10.54 -21.31
C ASP A 119 6.48 -11.17 -20.27
N PHE A 120 5.91 -10.36 -19.38
CA PHE A 120 4.94 -10.77 -18.37
C PHE A 120 3.48 -10.58 -18.82
N VAL A 121 3.26 -9.89 -19.93
CA VAL A 121 1.91 -9.68 -20.47
C VAL A 121 1.43 -10.94 -21.19
N ARG A 122 0.25 -11.40 -20.80
CA ARG A 122 -0.39 -12.60 -21.35
C ARG A 122 -0.72 -12.42 -22.84
N ARG A 123 -0.32 -13.36 -23.68
CA ARG A 123 -0.76 -13.40 -25.10
C ARG A 123 -2.27 -13.51 -25.16
N GLY A 124 -2.90 -12.67 -25.95
CA GLY A 124 -4.36 -12.60 -26.06
C GLY A 124 -5.06 -11.81 -24.94
N ALA A 125 -4.33 -11.24 -23.98
CA ALA A 125 -4.88 -10.21 -23.12
C ALA A 125 -5.25 -8.96 -23.95
N ARG A 126 -6.18 -8.17 -23.41
CA ARG A 126 -6.58 -6.89 -24.01
C ARG A 126 -6.33 -5.78 -23.00
N PRO A 127 -5.06 -5.35 -22.84
CA PRO A 127 -4.74 -4.27 -21.93
C PRO A 127 -5.38 -2.96 -22.39
N THR A 128 -5.98 -2.23 -21.47
CA THR A 128 -6.58 -0.91 -21.69
C THR A 128 -5.97 0.17 -20.84
N LEU A 129 -5.15 -0.25 -19.83
CA LEU A 129 -4.45 0.65 -18.94
C LEU A 129 -3.02 0.14 -18.70
N ASN A 130 -2.03 1.02 -18.84
CA ASN A 130 -0.67 0.78 -18.39
C ASN A 130 -0.37 1.69 -17.21
N CYS A 131 -0.11 1.11 -16.05
CA CYS A 131 0.27 1.85 -14.86
C CYS A 131 1.78 1.80 -14.68
N THR A 132 2.37 2.98 -14.48
CA THR A 132 3.78 3.14 -14.20
C THR A 132 3.95 3.38 -12.70
N THR A 133 4.81 2.61 -12.04
CA THR A 133 5.11 2.85 -10.62
C THR A 133 5.91 4.14 -10.45
N THR A 134 5.81 4.76 -9.27
CA THR A 134 6.44 6.06 -8.98
C THR A 134 7.98 6.06 -9.04
N GLY A 135 8.61 4.87 -9.14
CA GLY A 135 10.04 4.72 -9.44
C GLY A 135 10.99 5.53 -8.55
N THR A 136 10.87 5.41 -7.22
CA THR A 136 11.77 6.08 -6.26
C THR A 136 13.25 5.69 -6.40
N THR A 137 13.57 4.72 -7.25
CA THR A 137 14.90 4.10 -7.36
C THR A 137 15.35 3.82 -8.80
N GLY A 138 14.96 4.65 -9.77
CA GLY A 138 15.39 4.48 -11.16
C GLY A 138 14.24 4.29 -12.15
N ARG A 139 14.41 3.46 -13.20
CA ARG A 139 13.35 3.20 -14.20
C ARG A 139 12.05 2.76 -13.55
N PRO A 140 10.92 3.39 -13.90
CA PRO A 140 9.61 2.96 -13.40
C PRO A 140 9.26 1.55 -13.89
N THR A 141 8.52 0.80 -13.10
CA THR A 141 7.97 -0.50 -13.52
C THR A 141 6.63 -0.28 -14.21
N ASN A 142 6.43 -0.90 -15.35
CA ASN A 142 5.17 -0.86 -16.11
C ASN A 142 4.34 -2.12 -15.84
N VAL A 143 3.05 -1.94 -15.61
CA VAL A 143 2.10 -3.03 -15.36
C VAL A 143 0.82 -2.76 -16.14
N CYS A 144 0.43 -3.71 -16.97
CA CYS A 144 -0.76 -3.63 -17.80
C CYS A 144 -1.99 -4.24 -17.09
N PHE A 145 -3.14 -3.62 -17.31
CA PHE A 145 -4.44 -4.05 -16.81
C PHE A 145 -5.48 -4.03 -17.94
N SER A 146 -6.43 -4.97 -17.91
CA SER A 146 -7.61 -4.97 -18.76
C SER A 146 -8.75 -4.15 -18.13
N ASP A 147 -9.73 -3.79 -18.94
CA ASP A 147 -10.98 -3.19 -18.48
C ASP A 147 -11.70 -4.09 -17.45
N TYR A 148 -11.71 -5.41 -17.69
CA TYR A 148 -12.25 -6.39 -16.75
C TYR A 148 -11.60 -6.29 -15.36
N GLU A 149 -10.27 -6.24 -15.30
CA GLU A 149 -9.52 -6.09 -14.04
C GLU A 149 -9.91 -4.79 -13.34
N MET A 150 -9.96 -3.68 -14.08
CA MET A 150 -10.30 -2.37 -13.51
C MET A 150 -11.73 -2.34 -12.96
N GLN A 151 -12.72 -2.83 -13.72
CA GLN A 151 -14.11 -2.90 -13.26
C GLN A 151 -14.25 -3.79 -12.02
N THR A 152 -13.54 -4.92 -12.00
CA THR A 152 -13.55 -5.86 -10.89
C THR A 152 -12.95 -5.20 -9.61
N TYR A 153 -11.83 -4.52 -9.75
CA TYR A 153 -11.16 -3.87 -8.62
C TYR A 153 -11.99 -2.73 -8.03
N ILE A 154 -12.56 -1.89 -8.87
CA ILE A 154 -13.47 -0.82 -8.45
C ILE A 154 -14.69 -1.41 -7.72
N ALA A 155 -15.27 -2.49 -8.25
CA ALA A 155 -16.45 -3.12 -7.65
C ALA A 155 -16.14 -3.71 -6.26
N PHE A 156 -15.02 -4.44 -6.10
CA PHE A 156 -14.64 -5.01 -4.80
C PHE A 156 -14.28 -3.93 -3.78
N ASN A 157 -13.60 -2.84 -4.17
CA ASN A 157 -13.36 -1.72 -3.27
C ASN A 157 -14.67 -1.03 -2.84
N ALA A 158 -15.60 -0.81 -3.78
CA ALA A 158 -16.92 -0.25 -3.45
C ALA A 158 -17.71 -1.14 -2.49
N MET A 159 -17.71 -2.47 -2.71
CA MET A 159 -18.34 -3.41 -1.77
C MET A 159 -17.67 -3.36 -0.39
N GLY A 160 -16.35 -3.25 -0.34
CA GLY A 160 -15.61 -3.05 0.89
C GLY A 160 -16.10 -1.84 1.67
N HIS A 161 -16.19 -0.67 1.04
CA HIS A 161 -16.72 0.56 1.66
C HIS A 161 -18.16 0.43 2.12
N LEU A 162 -19.01 -0.25 1.35
CA LEU A 162 -20.41 -0.46 1.73
C LEU A 162 -20.56 -1.37 2.95
N VAL A 163 -19.74 -2.42 3.03
CA VAL A 163 -19.77 -3.39 4.14
C VAL A 163 -19.13 -2.81 5.40
N SER A 164 -17.97 -2.15 5.28
CA SER A 164 -17.30 -1.53 6.43
C SER A 164 -18.02 -0.26 6.94
N GLY A 165 -18.84 0.36 6.09
CA GLY A 165 -19.52 1.61 6.43
C GLY A 165 -18.60 2.83 6.48
N ASP A 166 -17.38 2.69 5.98
CA ASP A 166 -16.33 3.72 6.08
C ASP A 166 -16.43 4.81 5.00
N LEU A 167 -17.25 4.63 3.98
CA LEU A 167 -17.57 5.65 2.97
C LEU A 167 -19.00 5.47 2.46
N GLY A 168 -19.71 6.56 2.19
CA GLY A 168 -21.09 6.52 1.72
C GLY A 168 -21.54 7.76 0.99
N GLU A 169 -22.83 7.80 0.64
CA GLU A 169 -23.41 8.81 -0.25
C GLU A 169 -23.23 10.26 0.25
N SER A 170 -23.35 10.50 1.55
CA SER A 170 -23.20 11.85 2.10
C SER A 170 -21.75 12.33 2.21
N ASP A 171 -20.77 11.43 2.04
CA ASP A 171 -19.37 11.76 2.28
C ASP A 171 -18.75 12.60 1.15
N ILE A 172 -17.73 13.37 1.53
CA ILE A 172 -16.84 14.08 0.63
C ILE A 172 -15.43 13.53 0.87
N LEU A 173 -14.88 12.84 -0.11
CA LEU A 173 -13.54 12.28 -0.09
C LEU A 173 -12.55 13.22 -0.79
N HIS A 174 -11.57 13.74 -0.06
CA HIS A 174 -10.43 14.45 -0.65
C HIS A 174 -9.27 13.49 -0.88
N ILE A 175 -8.79 13.41 -2.11
CA ILE A 175 -7.63 12.58 -2.50
C ILE A 175 -6.39 13.48 -2.61
N ALA A 176 -5.48 13.32 -1.66
CA ALA A 176 -4.22 14.04 -1.54
C ALA A 176 -3.03 13.09 -1.78
N THR A 177 -3.03 12.44 -2.93
CA THR A 177 -1.96 11.55 -3.40
C THR A 177 -1.44 12.02 -4.76
N SER A 178 -0.21 11.64 -5.12
CA SER A 178 0.35 11.99 -6.42
C SER A 178 -0.50 11.46 -7.57
N THR A 179 -0.69 12.25 -8.63
CA THR A 179 -1.32 11.80 -9.89
C THR A 179 -0.59 10.61 -10.52
N ARG A 180 0.69 10.41 -10.17
CA ARG A 180 1.48 9.23 -10.58
C ARG A 180 1.04 7.94 -9.90
N ALA A 181 0.21 7.98 -8.86
CA ALA A 181 -0.42 6.81 -8.24
C ALA A 181 -1.66 6.35 -9.05
N VAL A 182 -1.50 6.18 -10.35
CA VAL A 182 -2.58 6.03 -11.33
C VAL A 182 -3.59 4.95 -10.93
N LEU A 183 -3.13 3.72 -10.67
CA LEU A 183 -4.01 2.61 -10.33
C LEU A 183 -4.79 2.86 -9.04
N GLY A 184 -4.08 3.27 -7.98
CA GLY A 184 -4.70 3.56 -6.68
C GLY A 184 -5.75 4.66 -6.78
N ASN A 185 -5.45 5.73 -7.50
CA ASN A 185 -6.37 6.85 -7.69
C ASN A 185 -7.61 6.43 -8.51
N ILE A 186 -7.45 5.73 -9.63
CA ILE A 186 -8.58 5.24 -10.42
C ILE A 186 -9.49 4.34 -9.59
N CYS A 187 -8.92 3.41 -8.81
CA CYS A 187 -9.70 2.52 -7.96
C CYS A 187 -10.41 3.28 -6.83
N ALA A 188 -9.73 4.23 -6.17
CA ALA A 188 -10.32 5.03 -5.10
C ALA A 188 -11.45 5.93 -5.62
N ILE A 189 -11.23 6.63 -6.74
CA ILE A 189 -12.24 7.48 -7.38
C ILE A 189 -13.44 6.63 -7.80
N GLY A 190 -13.19 5.54 -8.54
CA GLY A 190 -14.27 4.68 -9.04
C GLY A 190 -15.08 4.04 -7.91
N ALA A 191 -14.44 3.57 -6.85
CA ALA A 191 -15.12 3.01 -5.69
C ALA A 191 -15.94 4.06 -4.92
N ALA A 192 -15.36 5.25 -4.66
CA ALA A 192 -16.07 6.34 -4.00
C ALA A 192 -17.30 6.81 -4.79
N GLN A 193 -17.17 6.95 -6.12
CA GLN A 193 -18.30 7.28 -6.99
C GLN A 193 -19.39 6.20 -6.97
N ARG A 194 -19.00 4.91 -6.91
CA ARG A 194 -19.95 3.79 -6.86
C ARG A 194 -20.73 3.76 -5.55
N VAL A 195 -20.17 4.22 -4.44
CA VAL A 195 -20.90 4.34 -3.17
C VAL A 195 -21.60 5.71 -3.00
N GLY A 196 -21.56 6.54 -4.03
CA GLY A 196 -22.22 7.83 -4.07
C GLY A 196 -21.44 8.96 -3.41
N ALA A 197 -20.23 8.76 -2.91
CA ALA A 197 -19.42 9.82 -2.31
C ALA A 197 -18.97 10.86 -3.35
N LEU A 198 -18.87 12.12 -2.94
CA LEU A 198 -18.27 13.17 -3.75
C LEU A 198 -16.74 13.08 -3.65
N VAL A 199 -16.06 13.06 -4.78
CA VAL A 199 -14.60 13.01 -4.83
C VAL A 199 -14.02 14.37 -5.19
N LEU A 200 -13.06 14.83 -4.38
CA LEU A 200 -12.23 15.99 -4.65
C LEU A 200 -10.79 15.50 -4.92
N MET A 201 -10.35 15.58 -6.17
CA MET A 201 -9.00 15.18 -6.55
C MET A 201 -8.06 16.38 -6.38
N GLY A 202 -7.40 16.48 -5.21
CA GLY A 202 -6.48 17.57 -4.89
C GLY A 202 -5.06 17.32 -5.39
N GLY A 203 -4.61 16.08 -5.41
CA GLY A 203 -3.20 15.78 -5.63
C GLY A 203 -2.32 16.22 -4.44
N LEU A 204 -1.02 16.35 -4.67
CA LEU A 204 -0.06 16.85 -3.67
C LEU A 204 0.11 18.37 -3.81
N LEU A 205 -0.84 19.12 -3.26
CA LEU A 205 -0.76 20.59 -3.18
C LEU A 205 0.20 21.00 -2.05
N GLU A 206 0.52 22.31 -1.99
CA GLU A 206 1.14 22.86 -0.80
C GLU A 206 0.24 22.61 0.43
N PRO A 207 0.77 22.18 1.57
CA PRO A 207 -0.04 21.74 2.73
C PRO A 207 -1.08 22.80 3.18
N ALA A 208 -0.72 24.09 3.15
CA ALA A 208 -1.65 25.17 3.49
C ALA A 208 -2.88 25.22 2.58
N GLN A 209 -2.72 24.94 1.28
CA GLN A 209 -3.81 24.90 0.33
C GLN A 209 -4.74 23.71 0.59
N THR A 210 -4.19 22.53 0.84
CA THR A 210 -4.98 21.35 1.19
C THR A 210 -5.75 21.58 2.49
N LEU A 211 -5.13 22.15 3.53
CA LEU A 211 -5.80 22.49 4.79
C LEU A 211 -6.97 23.45 4.58
N THR A 212 -6.79 24.48 3.74
CA THR A 212 -7.86 25.39 3.35
C THR A 212 -9.03 24.65 2.70
N LEU A 213 -8.76 23.72 1.77
CA LEU A 213 -9.78 22.93 1.08
C LEU A 213 -10.50 21.98 2.04
N LEU A 214 -9.80 21.38 3.03
CA LEU A 214 -10.38 20.51 4.03
C LEU A 214 -11.29 21.27 5.01
N ALA A 215 -10.92 22.49 5.38
CA ALA A 215 -11.69 23.35 6.28
C ALA A 215 -12.87 24.07 5.59
N GLN A 216 -12.86 24.11 4.25
CA GLN A 216 -13.88 24.84 3.47
C GLN A 216 -15.27 24.27 3.67
N GLU A 217 -16.21 25.13 4.06
CA GLU A 217 -17.64 24.80 4.07
C GLU A 217 -18.21 24.75 2.66
N ARG A 218 -19.09 23.79 2.42
CA ARG A 218 -19.76 23.55 1.14
C ARG A 218 -21.24 23.39 1.34
N SER A 219 -22.03 23.86 0.38
CA SER A 219 -23.47 23.68 0.36
C SER A 219 -23.85 22.87 -0.89
N ILE A 220 -23.56 21.56 -0.84
CA ILE A 220 -23.85 20.63 -1.92
C ILE A 220 -24.99 19.73 -1.45
N PRO A 221 -26.14 19.65 -2.17
CA PRO A 221 -27.28 18.84 -1.77
C PRO A 221 -26.90 17.37 -1.51
N GLY A 222 -27.33 16.83 -0.37
CA GLY A 222 -27.06 15.45 0.04
C GLY A 222 -25.61 15.17 0.50
N LYS A 223 -24.76 16.18 0.61
CA LYS A 223 -23.37 16.04 1.08
C LYS A 223 -23.17 16.71 2.43
N LYS A 224 -22.18 16.22 3.18
CA LYS A 224 -21.71 16.87 4.41
C LYS A 224 -21.22 18.28 4.12
N ALA A 225 -21.31 19.16 5.12
CA ALA A 225 -20.92 20.55 4.95
C ALA A 225 -19.42 20.76 4.74
N ARG A 226 -18.58 19.79 5.12
CA ARG A 226 -17.12 19.82 4.95
C ARG A 226 -16.63 18.47 4.46
N THR A 227 -15.37 18.42 4.01
CA THR A 227 -14.69 17.18 3.68
C THR A 227 -14.70 16.23 4.88
N SER A 228 -15.24 15.02 4.70
CA SER A 228 -15.43 14.03 5.76
C SER A 228 -14.40 12.88 5.70
N ALA A 229 -13.75 12.71 4.56
CA ALA A 229 -12.73 11.67 4.36
C ALA A 229 -11.52 12.22 3.61
N LEU A 230 -10.34 11.81 4.03
CA LEU A 230 -9.06 12.15 3.40
C LEU A 230 -8.33 10.85 3.01
N LEU A 231 -7.84 10.77 1.78
CA LEU A 231 -6.87 9.75 1.36
C LEU A 231 -5.51 10.42 1.13
N ALA A 232 -4.50 10.04 1.88
CA ALA A 232 -3.18 10.65 1.82
C ALA A 232 -2.04 9.64 2.03
N TYR A 233 -0.85 9.97 1.54
CA TYR A 233 0.37 9.31 2.00
C TYR A 233 0.67 9.69 3.45
N PRO A 234 1.21 8.76 4.27
CA PRO A 234 1.66 9.07 5.63
C PRO A 234 2.58 10.30 5.73
N SER A 235 3.58 10.39 4.84
CA SER A 235 4.48 11.54 4.84
C SER A 235 3.78 12.87 4.54
N TYR A 236 2.83 12.87 3.59
CA TYR A 236 2.08 14.09 3.28
C TYR A 236 1.09 14.45 4.40
N LEU A 237 0.48 13.45 5.05
CA LEU A 237 -0.31 13.67 6.26
C LEU A 237 0.52 14.33 7.35
N GLY A 238 1.78 13.89 7.53
CA GLY A 238 2.72 14.53 8.43
C GLY A 238 2.98 16.01 8.12
N GLU A 239 3.14 16.35 6.83
CA GLU A 239 3.27 17.75 6.39
C GLU A 239 2.00 18.57 6.66
N LEU A 240 0.80 17.99 6.47
CA LEU A 240 -0.46 18.63 6.84
C LEU A 240 -0.55 18.91 8.33
N VAL A 241 -0.15 17.95 9.18
CA VAL A 241 -0.15 18.11 10.63
C VAL A 241 0.80 19.25 11.05
N GLU A 242 2.00 19.25 10.51
CA GLU A 242 3.01 20.25 10.86
C GLU A 242 2.59 21.65 10.40
N SER A 243 2.12 21.78 9.16
CA SER A 243 1.61 23.05 8.61
C SER A 243 0.35 23.53 9.36
N GLY A 244 -0.56 22.61 9.71
CA GLY A 244 -1.79 22.94 10.43
C GLY A 244 -1.49 23.52 11.82
N ARG A 245 -0.53 22.95 12.53
CA ARG A 245 -0.05 23.50 13.82
C ARG A 245 0.53 24.90 13.66
N GLN A 246 1.37 25.10 12.64
CA GLN A 246 2.01 26.40 12.39
C GLN A 246 1.00 27.49 12.01
N LEU A 247 -0.04 27.12 11.25
CA LEU A 247 -1.11 28.02 10.82
C LEU A 247 -2.20 28.21 11.89
N GLY A 248 -2.15 27.49 13.01
CA GLY A 248 -3.05 27.61 14.13
C GLY A 248 -4.41 26.95 13.94
N TYR A 249 -4.56 26.03 12.98
CA TYR A 249 -5.77 25.24 12.81
C TYR A 249 -6.07 24.38 14.05
N LYS A 250 -7.36 24.16 14.29
CA LYS A 250 -7.90 23.38 15.41
C LYS A 250 -8.89 22.34 14.91
N PRO A 251 -9.20 21.29 15.69
CA PRO A 251 -10.16 20.26 15.31
C PRO A 251 -11.52 20.80 14.83
N ALA A 252 -12.00 21.87 15.43
CA ALA A 252 -13.28 22.50 15.07
C ALA A 252 -13.32 23.11 13.66
N ASP A 253 -12.16 23.35 13.03
CA ASP A 253 -12.08 23.89 11.68
C ASP A 253 -12.38 22.82 10.61
N PHE A 254 -12.31 21.53 10.97
CA PHE A 254 -12.45 20.42 10.05
C PHE A 254 -13.75 19.63 10.27
N GLY A 255 -14.13 18.85 9.25
CA GLY A 255 -15.24 17.90 9.30
C GLY A 255 -14.77 16.47 9.04
N LEU A 256 -13.48 16.20 9.17
CA LEU A 256 -12.92 14.86 8.92
C LEU A 256 -13.40 13.86 9.97
N GLU A 257 -13.88 12.73 9.49
CA GLU A 257 -14.28 11.58 10.30
C GLU A 257 -13.33 10.40 10.05
N ARG A 258 -12.71 10.34 8.86
CA ARG A 258 -11.88 9.21 8.40
C ARG A 258 -10.66 9.69 7.63
N ILE A 259 -9.54 9.01 7.90
CA ILE A 259 -8.30 9.21 7.15
C ILE A 259 -7.82 7.86 6.65
N PHE A 260 -7.77 7.72 5.33
CA PHE A 260 -7.19 6.57 4.65
C PHE A 260 -5.71 6.85 4.38
N VAL A 261 -4.83 5.97 4.85
CA VAL A 261 -3.38 6.08 4.65
C VAL A 261 -2.83 4.82 4.00
N GLY A 262 -1.84 4.98 3.13
CA GLY A 262 -1.19 3.86 2.47
C GLY A 262 -0.05 4.28 1.55
N GLY A 263 0.65 3.27 1.03
CA GLY A 263 1.77 3.48 0.12
C GLY A 263 3.11 3.78 0.82
N GLU A 264 3.10 4.09 2.10
CA GLU A 264 4.25 4.29 2.99
C GLU A 264 3.96 3.68 4.37
N LEU A 265 4.94 3.73 5.27
CA LEU A 265 4.76 3.32 6.66
C LEU A 265 3.99 4.41 7.41
N ALA A 266 2.83 4.06 7.95
CA ALA A 266 2.11 4.91 8.88
C ALA A 266 2.47 4.52 10.31
N THR A 267 2.88 5.48 11.14
CA THR A 267 3.26 5.26 12.52
C THR A 267 2.13 5.59 13.49
N THR A 268 2.19 5.03 14.68
CA THR A 268 1.25 5.36 15.75
C THR A 268 1.41 6.81 16.21
N GLY A 269 2.64 7.32 16.22
CA GLY A 269 2.94 8.71 16.55
C GLY A 269 2.34 9.71 15.55
N LEU A 270 2.48 9.44 14.25
CA LEU A 270 1.83 10.23 13.20
C LEU A 270 0.31 10.27 13.39
N MET A 271 -0.32 9.10 13.61
CA MET A 271 -1.78 9.01 13.77
C MET A 271 -2.25 9.81 14.99
N ALA A 272 -1.56 9.69 16.13
CA ALA A 272 -1.89 10.44 17.34
C ALA A 272 -1.79 11.96 17.14
N ARG A 273 -0.73 12.42 16.46
CA ARG A 273 -0.52 13.85 16.17
C ARG A 273 -1.50 14.36 15.12
N ALA A 274 -1.93 13.53 14.18
CA ALA A 274 -2.99 13.88 13.25
C ALA A 274 -4.36 13.99 13.95
N GLN A 275 -4.67 13.12 14.91
CA GLN A 275 -5.87 13.27 15.76
C GLN A 275 -5.86 14.54 16.59
N ALA A 276 -4.70 14.96 17.08
CA ALA A 276 -4.57 16.22 17.81
C ALA A 276 -4.94 17.46 16.94
N LEU A 277 -4.68 17.39 15.62
CA LEU A 277 -5.03 18.46 14.68
C LEU A 277 -6.47 18.35 14.16
N PHE A 278 -6.89 17.15 13.72
CA PHE A 278 -8.16 16.96 12.98
C PHE A 278 -9.32 16.53 13.86
N GLY A 279 -9.09 16.20 15.13
CA GLY A 279 -10.09 15.70 16.06
C GLY A 279 -10.21 14.18 16.06
N GLU A 280 -11.34 13.67 16.54
CA GLU A 280 -11.62 12.23 16.57
C GLU A 280 -11.86 11.69 15.16
N VAL A 281 -10.80 11.18 14.54
CA VAL A 281 -10.83 10.55 13.22
C VAL A 281 -10.50 9.06 13.31
N THR A 282 -11.15 8.26 12.47
CA THR A 282 -10.80 6.84 12.31
C THR A 282 -9.75 6.69 11.22
N PHE A 283 -8.67 5.97 11.52
CA PHE A 283 -7.66 5.64 10.52
C PHE A 283 -7.95 4.31 9.84
N HIS A 284 -7.79 4.30 8.53
CA HIS A 284 -7.83 3.11 7.68
C HIS A 284 -6.46 2.98 7.00
N GLU A 285 -5.60 2.12 7.55
CA GLU A 285 -4.29 1.85 6.96
C GLU A 285 -4.40 0.71 5.96
N GLY A 286 -4.02 0.98 4.71
CA GLY A 286 -4.06 0.02 3.61
C GLY A 286 -2.66 -0.28 3.06
N TYR A 287 -2.44 -1.55 2.70
CA TYR A 287 -1.30 -2.00 1.92
C TYR A 287 -1.72 -2.34 0.50
N GLY A 288 -0.91 -1.97 -0.47
CA GLY A 288 -1.08 -2.37 -1.85
C GLY A 288 0.06 -1.87 -2.72
N MET A 289 0.34 -2.58 -3.80
CA MET A 289 1.28 -2.14 -4.81
C MET A 289 0.76 -2.49 -6.20
N THR A 290 1.12 -1.65 -7.17
CA THR A 290 0.65 -1.77 -8.56
C THR A 290 0.93 -3.15 -9.15
N GLU A 291 2.09 -3.70 -8.86
CA GLU A 291 2.54 -4.97 -9.42
C GLU A 291 1.68 -6.16 -8.96
N THR A 292 1.27 -6.16 -7.72
CA THR A 292 0.56 -7.30 -7.09
C THR A 292 -0.94 -7.08 -6.93
N TRP A 293 -1.47 -5.93 -7.40
CA TRP A 293 -2.91 -5.68 -7.34
C TRP A 293 -3.72 -6.85 -7.94
N PRO A 294 -4.82 -7.32 -7.33
CA PRO A 294 -5.59 -6.72 -6.24
C PRO A 294 -5.24 -7.26 -4.86
N CYS A 295 -4.03 -7.78 -4.66
CA CYS A 295 -3.58 -8.17 -3.33
C CYS A 295 -3.43 -6.91 -2.46
N ASN A 296 -4.52 -6.55 -1.80
CA ASN A 296 -4.59 -5.43 -0.85
C ASN A 296 -4.68 -5.98 0.56
N GLY A 297 -3.94 -5.36 1.47
CA GLY A 297 -4.00 -5.63 2.89
C GLY A 297 -4.66 -4.49 3.65
N THR A 298 -5.27 -4.82 4.77
CA THR A 298 -5.87 -3.87 5.73
C THR A 298 -5.26 -4.10 7.10
N VAL A 299 -4.87 -3.02 7.77
CA VAL A 299 -4.39 -3.09 9.15
C VAL A 299 -5.59 -3.02 10.10
N CYS A 300 -5.70 -3.99 11.01
CA CYS A 300 -6.76 -4.03 12.02
C CYS A 300 -6.43 -3.16 13.24
N GLU A 301 -7.38 -3.08 14.17
CA GLU A 301 -7.26 -2.34 15.43
C GLU A 301 -6.12 -2.82 16.34
N ALA A 302 -5.70 -4.09 16.19
CA ALA A 302 -4.56 -4.66 16.91
C ALA A 302 -3.22 -4.47 16.19
N GLY A 303 -3.21 -3.74 15.05
CA GLY A 303 -2.00 -3.48 14.28
C GLY A 303 -1.53 -4.65 13.42
N HIS A 304 -2.39 -5.64 13.14
CA HIS A 304 -2.05 -6.73 12.23
C HIS A 304 -2.47 -6.38 10.80
N LEU A 305 -1.61 -6.68 9.83
CA LEU A 305 -1.88 -6.58 8.40
C LEU A 305 -2.54 -7.87 7.91
N HIS A 306 -3.79 -7.77 7.50
CA HIS A 306 -4.60 -8.89 7.00
C HIS A 306 -4.80 -8.82 5.50
N PHE A 307 -4.91 -9.98 4.87
CA PHE A 307 -5.14 -10.11 3.43
C PHE A 307 -6.30 -11.05 3.12
N GLU A 308 -7.02 -10.75 2.03
CA GLU A 308 -8.03 -11.66 1.47
C GLU A 308 -7.34 -12.82 0.73
N PRO A 309 -7.42 -14.07 1.25
CA PRO A 309 -6.64 -15.18 0.70
C PRO A 309 -7.11 -15.65 -0.68
N SER A 310 -8.31 -15.24 -1.12
CA SER A 310 -8.80 -15.61 -2.45
C SER A 310 -8.12 -14.83 -3.58
N SER A 311 -7.54 -13.67 -3.29
CA SER A 311 -6.96 -12.76 -4.29
C SER A 311 -5.50 -13.06 -4.62
N ALA A 312 -4.74 -13.59 -3.67
CA ALA A 312 -3.33 -13.88 -3.83
C ALA A 312 -2.85 -15.01 -2.91
N LEU A 313 -1.81 -15.71 -3.34
CA LEU A 313 -0.95 -16.49 -2.45
C LEU A 313 0.14 -15.55 -1.92
N ILE A 314 0.27 -15.47 -0.60
CA ILE A 314 1.32 -14.72 0.08
C ILE A 314 2.23 -15.70 0.80
N GLU A 315 3.51 -15.61 0.52
CA GLU A 315 4.58 -16.35 1.17
C GLU A 315 5.44 -15.34 1.96
N VAL A 316 5.90 -15.74 3.14
CA VAL A 316 6.90 -14.97 3.90
C VAL A 316 8.17 -15.80 3.94
N CYS A 317 9.19 -15.31 3.27
CA CYS A 317 10.40 -16.07 3.00
C CYS A 317 11.63 -15.42 3.64
N ASP A 318 12.51 -16.25 4.14
CA ASP A 318 13.79 -15.84 4.71
C ASP A 318 14.62 -15.00 3.72
N LEU A 319 15.35 -14.04 4.24
CA LEU A 319 16.05 -13.03 3.45
C LEU A 319 17.25 -13.58 2.68
N GLU A 320 17.85 -14.66 3.17
CA GLU A 320 19.07 -15.28 2.61
C GLU A 320 18.75 -16.54 1.84
N THR A 321 18.05 -17.46 2.47
CA THR A 321 17.78 -18.79 1.91
C THR A 321 16.59 -18.81 0.96
N GLY A 322 15.62 -17.89 1.14
CA GLY A 322 14.36 -17.87 0.40
C GLY A 322 13.38 -18.97 0.81
N ALA A 323 13.68 -19.75 1.85
CA ALA A 323 12.76 -20.72 2.44
C ALA A 323 11.65 -20.01 3.24
N ALA A 324 10.54 -20.69 3.48
CA ALA A 324 9.49 -20.17 4.35
C ALA A 324 10.01 -19.95 5.77
N VAL A 325 9.69 -18.79 6.37
CA VAL A 325 10.07 -18.48 7.76
C VAL A 325 9.15 -19.20 8.75
N LYS A 326 9.63 -19.39 9.99
CA LYS A 326 8.85 -19.93 11.09
C LYS A 326 7.90 -18.87 11.67
N PRO A 327 6.87 -19.27 12.41
CA PRO A 327 6.03 -18.36 13.18
C PRO A 327 6.87 -17.46 14.09
N GLY A 328 6.60 -16.16 14.09
CA GLY A 328 7.33 -15.14 14.85
C GLY A 328 8.58 -14.59 14.17
N GLU A 329 9.02 -15.15 13.04
CA GLU A 329 10.21 -14.67 12.33
C GLU A 329 9.86 -13.61 11.28
N VAL A 330 10.83 -12.76 10.98
CA VAL A 330 10.76 -11.75 9.93
C VAL A 330 11.20 -12.35 8.59
N GLY A 331 10.48 -12.02 7.53
CA GLY A 331 10.85 -12.40 6.18
C GLY A 331 10.39 -11.39 5.14
N ARG A 332 10.81 -11.62 3.89
CA ARG A 332 10.31 -10.87 2.73
C ARG A 332 8.95 -11.41 2.31
N MET A 333 8.05 -10.51 1.98
CA MET A 333 6.75 -10.87 1.45
C MET A 333 6.83 -11.13 -0.06
N VAL A 334 6.45 -12.33 -0.45
CA VAL A 334 6.42 -12.80 -1.84
C VAL A 334 4.96 -13.04 -2.23
N VAL A 335 4.53 -12.49 -3.35
CA VAL A 335 3.11 -12.47 -3.73
C VAL A 335 2.89 -13.08 -5.11
N THR A 336 1.91 -13.96 -5.19
CA THR A 336 1.38 -14.46 -6.47
C THR A 336 -0.09 -14.05 -6.58
N PRO A 337 -0.45 -13.04 -7.38
CA PRO A 337 -1.85 -12.72 -7.68
C PRO A 337 -2.55 -13.90 -8.34
N LEU A 338 -3.76 -14.25 -7.87
CA LEU A 338 -4.46 -15.46 -8.28
C LEU A 338 -5.63 -15.17 -9.26
N PRO A 339 -5.99 -16.13 -10.13
CA PRO A 339 -7.21 -16.03 -10.91
C PRO A 339 -8.44 -16.16 -9.98
N PRO A 340 -9.56 -15.53 -10.31
CA PRO A 340 -9.84 -14.76 -11.54
C PRO A 340 -9.51 -13.27 -11.45
N TYR A 341 -8.83 -12.83 -10.40
CA TYR A 341 -8.57 -11.42 -10.14
C TYR A 341 -7.52 -10.80 -11.07
N ARG A 342 -6.57 -11.61 -11.54
CA ARG A 342 -5.46 -11.15 -12.37
C ARG A 342 -5.39 -11.91 -13.69
N GLU A 343 -5.39 -11.18 -14.83
CA GLU A 343 -5.38 -11.81 -16.14
C GLU A 343 -4.44 -11.20 -17.18
N THR A 344 -3.92 -9.99 -16.97
CA THR A 344 -3.16 -9.27 -18.01
C THR A 344 -1.66 -9.42 -17.80
N THR A 345 -1.08 -8.75 -16.80
CA THR A 345 0.33 -8.96 -16.41
C THR A 345 0.37 -10.06 -15.35
N LEU A 346 0.89 -11.23 -15.69
CA LEU A 346 0.95 -12.37 -14.78
C LEU A 346 2.25 -12.38 -14.00
N LEU A 347 2.17 -12.56 -12.69
CA LEU A 347 3.31 -12.66 -11.79
C LEU A 347 3.17 -13.91 -10.91
N LEU A 348 4.25 -14.67 -10.79
CA LEU A 348 4.38 -15.80 -9.89
C LEU A 348 5.52 -15.53 -8.93
N ARG A 349 5.31 -15.74 -7.64
CA ARG A 349 6.32 -15.54 -6.59
C ARG A 349 7.06 -14.20 -6.73
N TYR A 350 6.31 -13.10 -6.88
CA TYR A 350 6.89 -11.78 -7.05
C TYR A 350 7.48 -11.29 -5.74
N ASP A 351 8.79 -10.96 -5.75
CA ASP A 351 9.47 -10.36 -4.60
C ASP A 351 9.05 -8.90 -4.46
N THR A 352 8.24 -8.61 -3.45
CA THR A 352 7.77 -7.25 -3.17
C THR A 352 8.86 -6.37 -2.57
N GLU A 353 9.93 -6.96 -2.07
CA GLU A 353 10.96 -6.34 -1.23
C GLU A 353 10.41 -5.80 0.12
N ASP A 354 9.12 -5.98 0.41
CA ASP A 354 8.53 -5.61 1.68
C ASP A 354 8.81 -6.66 2.76
N LEU A 355 9.09 -6.19 3.98
CA LEU A 355 9.37 -7.03 5.13
C LEU A 355 8.19 -7.02 6.08
N VAL A 356 7.82 -8.21 6.53
CA VAL A 356 6.81 -8.44 7.57
C VAL A 356 7.31 -9.49 8.55
N GLN A 357 6.75 -9.52 9.75
CA GLN A 357 6.93 -10.61 10.71
C GLN A 357 5.69 -11.49 10.69
N THR A 358 5.87 -12.80 10.61
CA THR A 358 4.78 -13.76 10.83
C THR A 358 4.35 -13.70 12.29
N LEU A 359 3.06 -13.96 12.55
CA LEU A 359 2.59 -13.97 13.94
C LEU A 359 2.98 -15.30 14.62
N GLY A 360 3.46 -15.22 15.87
CA GLY A 360 3.76 -16.39 16.70
C GLY A 360 2.49 -17.10 17.16
N GLU A 361 1.42 -16.33 17.41
CA GLU A 361 0.11 -16.80 17.83
C GLU A 361 -0.98 -16.31 16.87
N PRO A 362 -2.10 -17.05 16.75
CA PRO A 362 -3.24 -16.60 15.93
C PRO A 362 -3.79 -15.26 16.41
N PRO A 363 -4.17 -14.35 15.50
CA PRO A 363 -4.72 -13.04 15.88
C PRO A 363 -6.09 -13.21 16.55
N THR A 364 -6.37 -12.33 17.54
CA THR A 364 -7.66 -12.29 18.27
C THR A 364 -8.55 -11.11 17.84
N CYS A 365 -8.09 -10.29 16.87
CA CYS A 365 -8.81 -9.13 16.36
C CYS A 365 -10.09 -9.50 15.59
N ARG A 366 -10.87 -8.50 15.19
CA ARG A 366 -12.09 -8.70 14.40
C ARG A 366 -11.85 -9.40 13.05
N LEU A 367 -10.65 -9.31 12.49
CA LEU A 367 -10.25 -9.94 11.23
C LEU A 367 -9.52 -11.28 11.42
N ARG A 368 -9.62 -11.91 12.61
CA ARG A 368 -8.90 -13.16 12.96
C ARG A 368 -9.09 -14.34 12.01
N HIS A 369 -10.14 -14.29 11.17
CA HIS A 369 -10.42 -15.29 10.15
C HIS A 369 -9.57 -15.15 8.87
N LEU A 370 -8.89 -14.01 8.71
CA LEU A 370 -8.00 -13.75 7.59
C LEU A 370 -6.53 -13.99 7.96
N PRO A 371 -5.69 -14.45 7.03
CA PRO A 371 -4.25 -14.48 7.22
C PRO A 371 -3.72 -13.13 7.70
N ALA A 372 -2.80 -13.15 8.65
CA ALA A 372 -2.30 -11.96 9.31
C ALA A 372 -0.78 -11.98 9.49
N PHE A 373 -0.20 -10.78 9.45
CA PHE A 373 1.22 -10.50 9.67
C PHE A 373 1.37 -9.25 10.56
N SER A 374 2.57 -8.95 10.99
CA SER A 374 2.85 -7.63 11.56
C SER A 374 2.52 -6.52 10.56
N ARG A 375 2.41 -5.28 10.99
CA ARG A 375 2.56 -4.12 10.09
C ARG A 375 3.85 -4.24 9.31
N LEU A 376 3.90 -3.63 8.11
CA LEU A 376 5.13 -3.58 7.31
C LEU A 376 6.29 -3.01 8.14
N LEU A 377 7.44 -3.69 8.09
CA LEU A 377 8.66 -3.23 8.73
C LEU A 377 9.45 -2.26 7.84
N GLY A 378 9.18 -2.27 6.54
CA GLY A 378 9.82 -1.46 5.52
C GLY A 378 10.31 -2.28 4.34
N LYS A 379 11.02 -1.65 3.41
CA LYS A 379 11.68 -2.33 2.29
C LYS A 379 12.99 -2.96 2.74
N ARG A 380 13.30 -4.19 2.25
CA ARG A 380 14.54 -4.89 2.54
C ARG A 380 15.80 -4.02 2.32
N ARG A 381 15.85 -3.28 1.21
CA ARG A 381 16.98 -2.41 0.86
C ARG A 381 17.16 -1.21 1.80
N LEU A 382 16.18 -0.89 2.62
CA LEU A 382 16.21 0.17 3.63
C LEU A 382 16.40 -0.38 5.04
N ALA A 383 16.36 -1.70 5.23
CA ALA A 383 16.70 -2.34 6.48
C ALA A 383 18.21 -2.48 6.59
N VAL A 384 18.73 -2.38 7.79
CA VAL A 384 20.16 -2.40 8.08
C VAL A 384 20.49 -3.60 8.94
N GLN A 385 21.43 -4.43 8.47
CA GLN A 385 22.00 -5.52 9.27
C GLN A 385 23.21 -5.01 10.07
N CYS A 386 23.22 -5.27 11.36
CA CYS A 386 24.33 -4.96 12.25
C CYS A 386 24.64 -6.17 13.16
N ASP A 387 25.67 -6.08 14.01
CA ASP A 387 26.08 -7.18 14.89
C ASP A 387 24.98 -7.63 15.86
N ALA A 388 24.05 -6.73 16.21
CA ALA A 388 22.91 -7.01 17.10
C ALA A 388 21.66 -7.55 16.35
N GLY A 389 21.71 -7.70 15.02
CA GLY A 389 20.60 -8.15 14.20
C GLY A 389 20.15 -7.10 13.18
N TRP A 390 18.91 -7.25 12.69
CA TRP A 390 18.33 -6.33 11.72
C TRP A 390 17.62 -5.16 12.39
N VAL A 391 17.82 -3.95 11.85
CA VAL A 391 17.06 -2.74 12.19
C VAL A 391 16.22 -2.33 10.98
N TYR A 392 14.94 -2.09 11.22
CA TYR A 392 13.96 -1.83 10.18
C TYR A 392 13.52 -0.35 10.17
N PRO A 393 13.17 0.22 9.02
CA PRO A 393 12.66 1.59 8.93
C PRO A 393 11.51 1.89 9.90
N ARG A 394 10.59 0.93 10.11
CA ARG A 394 9.46 1.11 11.04
C ARG A 394 9.92 1.41 12.46
N GLN A 395 10.92 0.69 12.99
CA GLN A 395 11.41 0.91 14.34
C GLN A 395 11.90 2.34 14.54
N VAL A 396 12.67 2.85 13.56
CA VAL A 396 13.21 4.21 13.63
C VAL A 396 12.09 5.25 13.48
N LEU A 397 11.15 5.06 12.55
CA LEU A 397 10.05 6.00 12.33
C LEU A 397 9.07 6.03 13.52
N GLU A 398 8.69 4.86 14.10
CA GLU A 398 7.84 4.80 15.30
C GLU A 398 8.47 5.55 16.47
N ALA A 399 9.78 5.42 16.67
CA ALA A 399 10.50 6.15 17.71
C ALA A 399 10.44 7.66 17.48
N LEU A 400 10.74 8.11 16.27
CA LEU A 400 10.91 9.53 15.98
C LEU A 400 9.58 10.28 15.86
N GLU A 401 8.57 9.71 15.20
CA GLU A 401 7.28 10.39 14.98
C GLU A 401 6.40 10.43 16.24
N ALA A 402 6.74 9.66 17.27
CA ALA A 402 6.14 9.79 18.59
C ALA A 402 6.58 11.07 19.34
N LEU A 403 7.69 11.70 18.94
CA LEU A 403 8.31 12.81 19.63
C LEU A 403 7.94 14.17 19.03
N ASP A 404 7.45 15.09 19.84
CA ASP A 404 7.17 16.47 19.42
C ASP A 404 8.43 17.24 18.98
N CYS A 405 9.60 16.88 19.48
CA CYS A 405 10.87 17.49 19.08
C CYS A 405 11.29 17.10 17.65
N ALA A 406 10.74 16.02 17.07
CA ALA A 406 10.94 15.66 15.67
C ALA A 406 9.75 16.18 14.83
N PRO A 407 9.98 17.08 13.83
CA PRO A 407 8.92 17.51 12.92
C PRO A 407 8.36 16.34 12.12
N LEU A 408 7.07 16.40 11.77
CA LEU A 408 6.43 15.44 10.86
C LEU A 408 6.52 15.91 9.40
N PRO A 409 6.70 14.97 8.45
CA PRO A 409 7.11 13.59 8.67
C PRO A 409 8.55 13.52 9.17
N ALA A 410 8.88 12.52 9.97
CA ALA A 410 10.25 12.40 10.47
C ALA A 410 11.26 12.30 9.32
N ARG A 411 12.23 13.20 9.32
CA ARG A 411 13.35 13.24 8.37
C ARG A 411 14.55 12.63 9.03
N CYS A 412 14.88 11.41 8.63
CA CYS A 412 15.96 10.63 9.26
C CYS A 412 16.66 9.73 8.26
N GLY A 413 17.79 9.21 8.66
CA GLY A 413 18.52 8.13 8.01
C GLY A 413 19.22 7.27 9.07
N PHE A 414 19.62 6.06 8.69
CA PHE A 414 20.38 5.19 9.59
C PHE A 414 21.22 4.18 8.81
N TRP A 415 22.31 3.74 9.42
CA TRP A 415 23.27 2.80 8.83
C TRP A 415 23.99 1.99 9.91
N ALA A 416 24.60 0.86 9.50
CA ALA A 416 25.38 0.03 10.42
C ALA A 416 26.67 0.72 10.84
N VAL A 417 27.01 0.55 12.13
CA VAL A 417 28.30 0.87 12.71
C VAL A 417 28.74 -0.29 13.63
N ALA A 418 29.97 -0.29 14.10
CA ALA A 418 30.46 -1.33 15.00
C ALA A 418 29.56 -1.43 16.26
N GLY A 419 29.00 -2.61 16.47
CA GLY A 419 28.14 -2.94 17.61
C GLY A 419 26.71 -2.42 17.55
N GLY A 420 26.23 -1.86 16.41
CA GLY A 420 24.84 -1.41 16.28
C GLY A 420 24.58 -0.50 15.10
N VAL A 421 23.81 0.55 15.30
CA VAL A 421 23.43 1.52 14.27
C VAL A 421 23.76 2.96 14.66
N ALA A 422 24.12 3.74 13.65
CA ALA A 422 24.09 5.19 13.70
C ALA A 422 22.74 5.68 13.16
N VAL A 423 22.15 6.68 13.80
CA VAL A 423 20.91 7.32 13.37
C VAL A 423 21.17 8.81 13.20
N GLU A 424 20.72 9.36 12.08
CA GLU A 424 20.64 10.81 11.90
C GLU A 424 19.16 11.24 11.80
N VAL A 425 18.85 12.41 12.40
CA VAL A 425 17.48 12.90 12.46
C VAL A 425 17.43 14.42 12.44
N VAL A 426 16.41 14.97 11.81
CA VAL A 426 16.07 16.38 11.92
C VAL A 426 15.16 16.58 13.13
N ALA A 427 15.60 17.44 14.05
CA ALA A 427 14.85 17.84 15.23
C ALA A 427 14.69 19.36 15.29
N ARG A 428 13.76 19.86 16.11
CA ARG A 428 13.49 21.30 16.28
C ARG A 428 14.66 22.04 16.94
N ASP A 429 15.40 21.33 17.80
CA ASP A 429 16.58 21.83 18.46
C ASP A 429 17.60 20.70 18.71
N ARG A 430 18.79 21.07 19.23
CA ARG A 430 19.89 20.14 19.55
C ARG A 430 20.19 20.08 21.04
N THR A 431 19.21 20.34 21.89
CA THR A 431 19.40 20.33 23.33
C THR A 431 19.74 18.92 23.84
N ALA A 432 20.37 18.85 24.99
CA ALA A 432 20.65 17.58 25.67
C ALA A 432 19.36 16.81 26.00
N THR A 433 18.26 17.53 26.25
CA THR A 433 16.93 16.95 26.49
C THR A 433 16.39 16.28 25.25
N THR A 434 16.38 16.98 24.11
CA THR A 434 15.95 16.46 22.80
C THR A 434 16.78 15.22 22.42
N ARG A 435 18.08 15.30 22.56
CA ARG A 435 18.97 14.17 22.30
C ARG A 435 18.61 12.94 23.14
N ARG A 436 18.44 13.11 24.44
CA ARG A 436 18.10 12.02 25.37
C ARG A 436 16.71 11.42 25.05
N GLN A 437 15.72 12.25 24.70
CA GLN A 437 14.41 11.75 24.29
C GLN A 437 14.51 10.85 23.06
N ILE A 438 15.27 11.26 22.04
CA ILE A 438 15.47 10.47 20.82
C ILE A 438 16.20 9.17 21.13
N GLU A 439 17.27 9.21 21.93
CA GLU A 439 18.03 8.02 22.35
C GLU A 439 17.12 7.01 23.04
N ASN A 440 16.35 7.45 24.04
CA ASN A 440 15.47 6.58 24.83
C ASN A 440 14.40 5.92 23.93
N THR A 441 13.71 6.68 23.06
CA THR A 441 12.66 6.10 22.22
C THR A 441 13.21 5.16 21.14
N LEU A 442 14.41 5.40 20.62
CA LEU A 442 15.06 4.47 19.69
C LEU A 442 15.41 3.15 20.41
N GLU A 443 15.90 3.21 21.65
CA GLU A 443 16.18 2.02 22.45
C GLU A 443 14.90 1.27 22.82
N GLU A 444 13.82 1.96 23.21
CA GLU A 444 12.51 1.38 23.49
C GLU A 444 11.92 0.65 22.27
N GLN A 445 12.19 1.14 21.07
CA GLN A 445 11.81 0.46 19.82
C GLN A 445 12.80 -0.65 19.41
N GLY A 446 13.79 -0.96 20.25
CA GLY A 446 14.74 -2.04 20.02
C GLY A 446 15.83 -1.73 18.99
N ALA A 447 16.07 -0.46 18.67
CA ALA A 447 17.20 -0.07 17.83
C ALA A 447 18.48 -0.08 18.66
N PRO A 448 19.53 -0.87 18.31
CA PRO A 448 20.80 -0.93 19.04
C PRO A 448 21.64 0.31 18.71
N LEU A 449 21.21 1.47 19.21
CA LEU A 449 21.82 2.77 18.93
C LEU A 449 23.26 2.85 19.47
N ARG A 450 24.18 3.34 18.63
CA ARG A 450 25.59 3.63 19.01
C ARG A 450 25.96 5.08 18.78
N GLU A 451 25.45 5.65 17.71
CA GLU A 451 25.73 7.03 17.34
C GLU A 451 24.43 7.75 17.00
N LEU A 452 24.25 8.97 17.50
CA LEU A 452 23.12 9.82 17.18
C LEU A 452 23.60 11.16 16.63
N TYR A 453 23.13 11.52 15.45
CA TYR A 453 23.37 12.81 14.81
C TYR A 453 22.07 13.60 14.76
N VAL A 454 21.97 14.67 15.55
CA VAL A 454 20.80 15.55 15.57
C VAL A 454 21.08 16.78 14.72
N HIS A 455 20.26 16.98 13.71
CA HIS A 455 20.32 18.10 12.78
C HIS A 455 19.11 19.01 12.98
N THR A 456 19.17 20.26 12.50
CA THR A 456 18.04 21.20 12.47
C THR A 456 17.50 21.42 11.06
N GLU A 457 18.24 20.96 10.06
CA GLU A 457 17.88 21.12 8.64
C GLU A 457 18.01 19.80 7.88
N ARG A 458 17.07 19.57 6.95
CA ARG A 458 17.06 18.38 6.10
C ARG A 458 18.30 18.24 5.22
N SER A 459 18.86 19.37 4.77
CA SER A 459 20.07 19.43 3.93
C SER A 459 21.31 18.83 4.59
N GLN A 460 21.28 18.65 5.91
CA GLN A 460 22.37 18.09 6.71
C GLN A 460 22.37 16.57 6.77
N LEU A 461 21.26 15.92 6.38
CA LEU A 461 21.16 14.47 6.33
C LEU A 461 22.03 13.89 5.21
N ARG A 462 22.75 12.82 5.51
CA ARG A 462 23.65 12.12 4.59
C ARG A 462 22.92 11.07 3.75
N GLN A 463 22.03 10.31 4.40
CA GLN A 463 21.32 9.18 3.82
C GLN A 463 19.83 9.18 4.20
N PRO A 464 19.05 10.21 3.81
CA PRO A 464 17.65 10.31 4.22
C PRO A 464 16.82 9.16 3.66
N LEU A 465 15.89 8.65 4.48
CA LEU A 465 14.86 7.73 4.02
C LEU A 465 14.00 8.44 2.96
N PRO A 466 13.69 7.76 1.83
CA PRO A 466 12.87 8.34 0.78
C PRO A 466 11.41 8.40 1.21
N LEU A 467 10.75 9.55 1.03
CA LEU A 467 9.33 9.75 1.31
C LEU A 467 8.56 10.08 0.01
N ARG A 468 7.32 9.59 -0.11
CA ARG A 468 6.47 9.84 -1.29
C ARG A 468 5.93 11.27 -1.33
N GLY A 469 5.75 11.92 -0.18
CA GLY A 469 5.41 13.34 -0.08
C GLY A 469 6.43 14.25 -0.77
N ASP A 470 7.69 13.80 -0.89
CA ASP A 470 8.74 14.53 -1.61
C ASP A 470 8.60 14.47 -3.14
N LEU A 471 7.76 13.58 -3.65
CA LEU A 471 7.43 13.48 -5.08
C LEU A 471 6.42 14.58 -5.45
N LYS A 472 6.80 15.85 -5.24
CA LYS A 472 6.00 16.99 -5.70
C LYS A 472 5.74 16.84 -7.20
N GLU A 473 4.49 17.02 -7.59
CA GLU A 473 4.14 17.15 -9.00
C GLU A 473 4.93 18.33 -9.54
N LEU A 474 5.61 18.14 -10.68
CA LEU A 474 6.24 19.26 -11.38
C LEU A 474 5.14 20.28 -11.65
N SER A 475 5.10 21.35 -10.87
CA SER A 475 4.26 22.48 -11.18
C SER A 475 4.72 22.99 -12.54
N PHE A 476 3.87 22.97 -13.54
CA PHE A 476 4.04 23.75 -14.75
C PHE A 476 3.91 25.23 -14.34
N SER A 477 4.98 25.81 -13.79
CA SER A 477 5.11 27.24 -13.70
C SER A 477 5.34 27.72 -15.11
N GLY A 478 4.33 28.34 -15.69
CA GLY A 478 4.47 29.07 -16.94
C GLY A 478 5.66 30.03 -16.86
N ALA A 479 6.46 30.00 -17.89
CA ALA A 479 7.46 30.98 -18.34
C ALA A 479 8.24 31.69 -17.23
N GLY A 480 9.47 31.25 -16.97
CA GLY A 480 10.48 32.07 -16.32
C GLY A 480 11.29 31.34 -15.26
N GLY A 481 12.40 30.74 -15.67
CA GLY A 481 13.48 30.33 -14.77
C GLY A 481 13.57 28.81 -14.55
N ALA A 482 14.32 28.13 -15.40
CA ALA A 482 14.81 26.83 -15.16
C ALA A 482 15.73 26.82 -13.92
N GLN A 483 15.22 26.40 -12.76
CA GLN A 483 16.08 25.96 -11.68
C GLN A 483 16.50 24.53 -12.01
N THR A 484 17.72 24.38 -12.46
CA THR A 484 18.41 23.11 -12.58
C THR A 484 18.48 22.44 -11.20
N VAL A 485 17.78 21.33 -11.03
CA VAL A 485 18.00 20.46 -9.88
C VAL A 485 19.42 19.92 -9.98
N ASP A 486 20.28 20.32 -9.07
CA ASP A 486 21.66 19.86 -9.01
C ASP A 486 21.68 18.35 -8.70
N ARG A 487 22.05 17.56 -9.70
CA ARG A 487 22.14 16.09 -9.63
C ARG A 487 23.38 15.57 -8.88
N ARG A 488 24.09 16.43 -8.14
CA ARG A 488 25.41 16.10 -7.57
C ARG A 488 25.41 15.51 -6.16
N SER A 489 24.28 15.08 -5.58
CA SER A 489 24.25 14.52 -4.23
C SER A 489 23.66 13.11 -4.10
N ALA A 490 23.72 12.29 -5.14
CA ALA A 490 23.48 10.86 -5.01
C ALA A 490 24.83 10.12 -5.10
N PRO A 491 25.13 9.14 -4.24
CA PRO A 491 26.36 8.35 -4.36
C PRO A 491 26.33 7.56 -5.67
N HIS A 492 27.45 7.61 -6.39
CA HIS A 492 27.69 6.92 -7.62
C HIS A 492 27.43 5.41 -7.50
N VAL A 493 26.42 4.94 -8.21
CA VAL A 493 26.42 3.64 -8.85
C VAL A 493 26.58 3.94 -10.33
N GLU A 494 27.60 3.38 -10.94
CA GLU A 494 27.99 3.63 -12.32
C GLU A 494 26.80 3.44 -13.27
N ASP A 495 26.37 4.54 -13.89
CA ASP A 495 25.40 4.57 -14.98
C ASP A 495 26.19 4.75 -16.30
N GLU A 496 26.36 3.68 -17.03
CA GLU A 496 26.58 3.76 -18.46
C GLU A 496 25.21 3.88 -19.15
N TYR A 497 25.12 4.92 -20.02
CA TYR A 497 24.01 5.28 -20.92
C TYR A 497 22.89 6.17 -20.36
N ALA A 498 23.11 7.48 -20.53
CA ALA A 498 22.05 8.49 -20.57
C ALA A 498 22.09 9.23 -21.90
N GLU A 499 21.18 8.93 -22.81
CA GLU A 499 20.82 9.85 -23.90
C GLU A 499 19.48 10.53 -23.60
N PRO A 500 19.31 11.83 -23.91
CA PRO A 500 18.08 12.56 -23.61
C PRO A 500 16.99 12.26 -24.65
N MET A 501 15.87 11.71 -24.22
CA MET A 501 14.67 11.61 -25.06
C MET A 501 13.93 12.97 -25.12
N LEU A 502 13.91 13.55 -26.29
CA LEU A 502 13.00 14.63 -26.71
C LEU A 502 11.55 14.15 -26.64
N ILE A 503 10.73 14.84 -25.85
CA ILE A 503 9.28 14.65 -25.85
C ILE A 503 8.72 15.52 -26.97
N SER A 504 8.21 14.89 -28.03
CA SER A 504 7.35 15.56 -29.01
C SER A 504 5.92 15.60 -28.49
N THR A 505 5.37 16.78 -28.48
CA THR A 505 3.99 17.12 -28.22
C THR A 505 3.02 16.40 -29.15
N PHE A 506 2.04 15.69 -28.57
CA PHE A 506 0.62 15.71 -28.94
C PHE A 506 -0.21 15.37 -27.72
#